data_6af875dcef2dafa11424c3b4aedd5c5d
#
_entry.id   6af875dcef2dafa11424c3b4aedd5c5d
#
_cell.length_a   1.000
_cell.length_b   1.000
_cell.length_c   1.000
_cell.angle_alpha   90.00
_cell.angle_beta   90.00
_cell.angle_gamma   90.00
#
_symmetry.space_group_name_H-M   'P 1'
#
loop_
_entity.id
_entity.type
_entity.pdbx_description
1 polymer ?
#
loop_
_entity_poly.entity_id
_entity_poly.type
_entity_poly.pdbx_seq_one_letter_code
_entity_poly.pdbx_strand_id
1 'polypeptide(L)'
;MDRLDIFLFEKGFSKSRSNSKDLIKNGLVSVNGKVCQKPSFVVSAEDDIKVSESANLFVGRGGLKLSKAIDEFSIILKDAICLDIGASTGGFTDCMLKNGAKKVYAVDVGEGQLDISLCNDERVVNLEKTNIKDIPYGYFSDDIAFISIDVSFI
;
A
#
# COMPACT_ATOMS: atom_id res chain seq x y z
N MET A 1 -19.20 17.12 18.02
CA MET A 1 -18.66 17.46 16.69
C MET A 1 -17.16 17.21 16.71
N ASP A 2 -16.69 16.30 15.88
CA ASP A 2 -15.29 15.88 15.86
C ASP A 2 -14.70 16.01 14.46
N ARG A 3 -13.37 16.06 14.39
CA ARG A 3 -12.70 16.01 13.09
C ARG A 3 -12.88 14.61 12.50
N LEU A 4 -13.05 14.52 11.20
CA LEU A 4 -13.27 13.27 10.49
C LEU A 4 -12.14 12.25 10.74
N ASP A 5 -10.86 12.71 10.76
CA ASP A 5 -9.71 11.83 11.04
C ASP A 5 -9.73 11.25 12.47
N ILE A 6 -10.24 12.00 13.44
CA ILE A 6 -10.42 11.54 14.83
C ILE A 6 -11.61 10.59 14.91
N PHE A 7 -12.74 11.01 14.36
CA PHE A 7 -13.98 10.22 14.35
C PHE A 7 -13.79 8.81 13.78
N LEU A 8 -13.12 8.70 12.62
CA LEU A 8 -12.85 7.40 12.00
C LEU A 8 -12.03 6.47 12.90
N PHE A 9 -11.05 7.01 13.60
CA PHE A 9 -10.22 6.23 14.51
C PHE A 9 -11.01 5.80 15.76
N GLU A 10 -11.70 6.72 16.40
CA GLU A 10 -12.46 6.46 17.64
C GLU A 10 -13.65 5.51 17.42
N LYS A 11 -14.24 5.53 16.24
CA LYS A 11 -15.33 4.62 15.84
C LYS A 11 -14.86 3.29 15.26
N GLY A 12 -13.54 3.06 15.19
CA GLY A 12 -12.97 1.79 14.72
C GLY A 12 -12.99 1.58 13.21
N PHE A 13 -13.24 2.63 12.41
CA PHE A 13 -13.16 2.57 10.95
C PHE A 13 -11.72 2.51 10.43
N SER A 14 -10.75 2.80 11.28
CA SER A 14 -9.33 2.79 10.92
C SER A 14 -8.46 2.30 12.06
N LYS A 15 -7.29 1.77 11.72
CA LYS A 15 -6.31 1.20 12.68
C LYS A 15 -5.55 2.26 13.47
N SER A 16 -5.47 3.49 12.96
CA SER A 16 -4.78 4.61 13.58
C SER A 16 -5.25 5.94 12.98
N ARG A 17 -4.98 7.06 13.68
CA ARG A 17 -5.26 8.40 13.12
C ARG A 17 -4.48 8.70 11.84
N SER A 18 -3.26 8.17 11.69
CA SER A 18 -2.52 8.29 10.44
C SER A 18 -3.23 7.55 9.31
N ASN A 19 -3.68 6.33 9.57
CA ASN A 19 -4.48 5.56 8.61
C ASN A 19 -5.79 6.27 8.25
N SER A 20 -6.49 6.89 9.22
CA SER A 20 -7.66 7.72 8.93
C SER A 20 -7.36 8.83 7.93
N LYS A 21 -6.27 9.58 8.14
CA LYS A 21 -5.87 10.67 7.24
C LYS A 21 -5.58 10.16 5.83
N ASP A 22 -4.97 8.99 5.72
CA ASP A 22 -4.66 8.38 4.43
C ASP A 22 -5.91 7.94 3.68
N LEU A 23 -6.84 7.28 4.37
CA LEU A 23 -8.14 6.91 3.81
C LEU A 23 -8.89 8.13 3.28
N ILE A 24 -8.93 9.22 4.05
CA ILE A 24 -9.59 10.45 3.67
C ILE A 24 -8.90 11.09 2.45
N LYS A 25 -7.59 11.27 2.49
CA LYS A 25 -6.84 11.90 1.40
C LYS A 25 -6.92 11.11 0.09
N ASN A 26 -7.02 9.79 0.18
CA ASN A 26 -7.16 8.92 -1.01
C ASN A 26 -8.61 8.84 -1.53
N GLY A 27 -9.54 9.61 -0.95
CA GLY A 27 -10.93 9.64 -1.42
C GLY A 27 -11.73 8.39 -1.08
N LEU A 28 -11.30 7.62 -0.08
CA LEU A 28 -11.93 6.37 0.35
C LEU A 28 -13.00 6.57 1.42
N VAL A 29 -13.27 7.82 1.80
CA VAL A 29 -14.27 8.17 2.82
C VAL A 29 -15.31 9.09 2.23
N SER A 30 -16.57 8.77 2.46
CA SER A 30 -17.70 9.65 2.14
C SER A 30 -18.43 10.07 3.39
N VAL A 31 -18.95 11.28 3.37
CA VAL A 31 -19.81 11.87 4.39
C VAL A 31 -21.11 12.28 3.72
N ASN A 32 -22.22 11.73 4.18
CA ASN A 32 -23.56 11.96 3.61
C ASN A 32 -23.59 11.74 2.07
N GLY A 33 -22.93 10.66 1.62
CA GLY A 33 -22.88 10.26 0.22
C GLY A 33 -21.90 11.03 -0.66
N LYS A 34 -21.15 11.99 -0.11
CA LYS A 34 -20.14 12.78 -0.84
C LYS A 34 -18.73 12.42 -0.38
N VAL A 35 -17.81 12.17 -1.32
CA VAL A 35 -16.40 11.92 -1.01
C VAL A 35 -15.79 13.13 -0.31
N CYS A 36 -15.17 12.90 0.85
CA CYS A 36 -14.47 13.92 1.63
C CYS A 36 -12.97 13.62 1.65
N GLN A 37 -12.16 14.56 1.17
CA GLN A 37 -10.70 14.45 1.17
C GLN A 37 -9.98 15.34 2.19
N LYS A 38 -10.75 15.98 3.08
CA LYS A 38 -10.22 16.89 4.11
C LYS A 38 -10.24 16.21 5.48
N PRO A 39 -9.09 15.80 6.06
CA PRO A 39 -9.04 15.15 7.37
C PRO A 39 -9.62 15.96 8.52
N SER A 40 -9.52 17.29 8.44
CA SER A 40 -10.05 18.22 9.44
C SER A 40 -11.53 18.58 9.22
N PHE A 41 -12.21 17.94 8.29
CA PHE A 41 -13.65 18.13 8.11
C PHE A 41 -14.39 17.78 9.40
N VAL A 42 -15.33 18.62 9.80
CA VAL A 42 -16.07 18.43 11.06
C VAL A 42 -17.31 17.61 10.79
N VAL A 43 -17.47 16.55 11.55
CA VAL A 43 -18.62 15.63 11.49
C VAL A 43 -19.31 15.49 12.83
N SER A 44 -20.56 15.08 12.81
CA SER A 44 -21.38 14.77 13.97
C SER A 44 -21.74 13.28 14.01
N ALA A 45 -22.30 12.83 15.11
CA ALA A 45 -22.76 11.45 15.24
C ALA A 45 -23.96 11.11 14.32
N GLU A 46 -24.61 12.12 13.76
CA GLU A 46 -25.76 11.98 12.85
C GLU A 46 -25.37 11.88 11.38
N ASP A 47 -24.09 12.16 11.05
CA ASP A 47 -23.60 12.07 9.69
C ASP A 47 -23.44 10.61 9.25
N ASP A 48 -23.90 10.29 8.04
CA ASP A 48 -23.69 8.99 7.40
C ASP A 48 -22.26 8.93 6.85
N ILE A 49 -21.37 8.24 7.58
CA ILE A 49 -19.96 8.11 7.23
C ILE A 49 -19.71 6.69 6.73
N LYS A 50 -19.16 6.59 5.53
CA LYS A 50 -18.80 5.31 4.90
C LYS A 50 -17.34 5.30 4.47
N VAL A 51 -16.68 4.19 4.73
CA VAL A 51 -15.34 3.89 4.23
C VAL A 51 -15.48 2.88 3.10
N SER A 52 -14.84 3.15 1.96
CA SER A 52 -14.87 2.26 0.81
C SER A 52 -14.32 0.89 1.15
N GLU A 53 -14.93 -0.15 0.62
CA GLU A 53 -14.43 -1.54 0.77
C GLU A 53 -13.00 -1.70 0.24
N SER A 54 -12.61 -0.91 -0.76
CA SER A 54 -11.25 -0.89 -1.31
C SER A 54 -10.18 -0.37 -0.32
N ALA A 55 -10.59 0.25 0.79
CA ALA A 55 -9.67 0.77 1.81
C ALA A 55 -8.77 -0.28 2.44
N ASN A 56 -9.21 -1.53 2.46
CA ASN A 56 -8.52 -2.66 3.11
C ASN A 56 -8.04 -3.73 2.11
N LEU A 57 -8.00 -3.42 0.80
CA LEU A 57 -7.58 -4.39 -0.22
C LEU A 57 -6.11 -4.79 -0.10
N PHE A 58 -5.25 -3.88 0.39
CA PHE A 58 -3.81 -4.10 0.46
C PHE A 58 -3.25 -3.71 1.84
N VAL A 59 -2.09 -4.28 2.18
CA VAL A 59 -1.43 -4.06 3.48
C VAL A 59 -0.89 -2.65 3.68
N GLY A 60 -0.79 -1.84 2.65
CA GLY A 60 -0.25 -0.48 2.72
C GLY A 60 -0.92 0.49 1.75
N ARG A 61 -0.63 1.78 1.93
CA ARG A 61 -1.19 2.89 1.12
C ARG A 61 -0.88 2.76 -0.37
N GLY A 62 0.32 2.26 -0.69
CA GLY A 62 0.82 2.15 -2.05
C GLY A 62 0.03 1.19 -2.92
N GLY A 63 -0.61 0.17 -2.33
CA GLY A 63 -1.31 -0.87 -3.09
C GLY A 63 -2.37 -0.33 -4.03
N LEU A 64 -3.17 0.65 -3.60
CA LEU A 64 -4.17 1.29 -4.45
C LEU A 64 -3.55 2.12 -5.57
N LYS A 65 -2.43 2.77 -5.30
CA LYS A 65 -1.67 3.54 -6.29
C LYS A 65 -1.18 2.64 -7.42
N LEU A 66 -0.58 1.50 -7.08
CA LEU A 66 -0.13 0.53 -8.07
C LEU A 66 -1.30 -0.13 -8.79
N SER A 67 -2.37 -0.49 -8.09
CA SER A 67 -3.58 -1.07 -8.69
C SER A 67 -4.16 -0.16 -9.77
N LYS A 68 -4.22 1.14 -9.52
CA LYS A 68 -4.64 2.13 -10.50
C LYS A 68 -3.73 2.16 -11.73
N ALA A 69 -2.41 2.12 -11.53
CA ALA A 69 -1.45 2.09 -12.62
C ALA A 69 -1.58 0.80 -13.46
N ILE A 70 -1.78 -0.34 -12.81
CA ILE A 70 -2.00 -1.62 -13.48
C ILE A 70 -3.23 -1.55 -14.41
N ASP A 71 -4.34 -1.01 -13.92
CA ASP A 71 -5.56 -0.87 -14.69
C ASP A 71 -5.41 0.14 -15.84
N GLU A 72 -4.84 1.31 -15.55
CA GLU A 72 -4.68 2.41 -16.51
C GLU A 72 -3.73 2.04 -17.65
N PHE A 73 -2.65 1.35 -17.36
CA PHE A 73 -1.61 0.98 -18.34
C PHE A 73 -1.72 -0.47 -18.83
N SER A 74 -2.75 -1.18 -18.42
CA SER A 74 -2.96 -2.61 -18.79
C SER A 74 -1.73 -3.48 -18.50
N ILE A 75 -1.13 -3.30 -17.33
CA ILE A 75 0.08 -4.05 -16.91
C ILE A 75 -0.35 -5.48 -16.55
N ILE A 76 0.33 -6.46 -17.12
CA ILE A 76 0.08 -7.89 -16.86
C ILE A 76 1.17 -8.42 -15.94
N LEU A 77 0.78 -8.83 -14.73
CA LEU A 77 1.69 -9.37 -13.71
C LEU A 77 1.53 -10.87 -13.49
N LYS A 78 0.61 -11.52 -14.17
CA LYS A 78 0.40 -12.96 -14.05
C LYS A 78 1.70 -13.72 -14.34
N ASP A 79 2.10 -14.57 -13.39
CA ASP A 79 3.33 -15.37 -13.43
C ASP A 79 4.63 -14.54 -13.55
N ALA A 80 4.57 -13.23 -13.34
CA ALA A 80 5.73 -12.35 -13.39
C ALA A 80 6.59 -12.46 -12.13
N ILE A 81 7.90 -12.29 -12.32
CA ILE A 81 8.84 -12.06 -11.23
C ILE A 81 9.07 -10.56 -11.14
N CYS A 82 8.86 -10.00 -9.97
CA CYS A 82 8.83 -8.55 -9.76
C CYS A 82 9.89 -8.11 -8.75
N LEU A 83 10.28 -6.86 -8.86
CA LEU A 83 11.18 -6.18 -7.92
C LEU A 83 10.47 -4.91 -7.41
N ASP A 84 10.28 -4.84 -6.10
CA ASP A 84 9.68 -3.70 -5.42
C ASP A 84 10.76 -2.94 -4.64
N ILE A 85 11.17 -1.79 -5.16
CA ILE A 85 12.20 -0.93 -4.57
C ILE A 85 11.53 0.13 -3.71
N GLY A 86 11.84 0.14 -2.41
CA GLY A 86 11.15 0.95 -1.43
C GLY A 86 9.86 0.28 -0.94
N ALA A 87 9.91 -1.01 -0.65
CA ALA A 87 8.75 -1.83 -0.34
C ALA A 87 7.95 -1.33 0.89
N SER A 88 8.63 -0.75 1.89
CA SER A 88 8.02 -0.26 3.12
C SER A 88 7.14 -1.32 3.78
N THR A 89 5.88 -1.04 4.05
CA THR A 89 4.92 -2.02 4.62
C THR A 89 4.51 -3.11 3.64
N GLY A 90 4.76 -2.92 2.34
CA GLY A 90 4.52 -3.92 1.30
C GLY A 90 3.25 -3.71 0.49
N GLY A 91 2.72 -2.49 0.43
CA GLY A 91 1.52 -2.20 -0.35
C GLY A 91 1.65 -2.56 -1.83
N PHE A 92 2.76 -2.22 -2.46
CA PHE A 92 3.04 -2.58 -3.85
C PHE A 92 3.26 -4.09 -3.99
N THR A 93 4.06 -4.68 -3.11
CA THR A 93 4.30 -6.13 -3.09
C THR A 93 2.99 -6.91 -2.99
N ASP A 94 2.11 -6.55 -2.06
CA ASP A 94 0.80 -7.18 -1.89
C ASP A 94 -0.08 -7.03 -3.15
N CYS A 95 -0.08 -5.85 -3.75
CA CYS A 95 -0.78 -5.60 -5.00
C CYS A 95 -0.26 -6.46 -6.15
N MET A 96 1.06 -6.61 -6.28
CA MET A 96 1.67 -7.48 -7.30
C MET A 96 1.25 -8.93 -7.12
N LEU A 97 1.29 -9.45 -5.88
CA LEU A 97 0.89 -10.82 -5.58
C LEU A 97 -0.59 -11.07 -5.87
N LYS A 98 -1.47 -10.13 -5.52
CA LYS A 98 -2.91 -10.21 -5.81
C LYS A 98 -3.24 -10.10 -7.30
N ASN A 99 -2.34 -9.55 -8.08
CA ASN A 99 -2.42 -9.54 -9.54
C ASN A 99 -1.69 -10.72 -10.23
N GLY A 100 -1.33 -11.73 -9.46
CA GLY A 100 -0.81 -13.00 -9.97
C GLY A 100 0.70 -13.09 -10.11
N ALA A 101 1.49 -12.17 -9.54
CA ALA A 101 2.94 -12.27 -9.55
C ALA A 101 3.39 -13.61 -8.93
N LYS A 102 4.35 -14.25 -9.58
CA LYS A 102 4.92 -15.52 -9.13
C LYS A 102 5.88 -15.33 -7.96
N LYS A 103 6.62 -14.23 -7.97
CA LYS A 103 7.64 -13.89 -6.98
C LYS A 103 7.85 -12.40 -6.92
N VAL A 104 8.07 -11.86 -5.74
CA VAL A 104 8.40 -10.44 -5.53
C VAL A 104 9.61 -10.33 -4.62
N TYR A 105 10.65 -9.65 -5.09
CA TYR A 105 11.75 -9.20 -4.27
C TYR A 105 11.38 -7.84 -3.68
N ALA A 106 11.16 -7.80 -2.37
CA ALA A 106 10.82 -6.58 -1.64
C ALA A 106 12.08 -5.98 -1.00
N VAL A 107 12.59 -4.89 -1.58
CA VAL A 107 13.82 -4.23 -1.17
C VAL A 107 13.50 -2.94 -0.41
N ASP A 108 14.06 -2.79 0.79
CA ASP A 108 13.94 -1.56 1.59
C ASP A 108 15.20 -1.32 2.41
N VAL A 109 15.54 -0.04 2.60
CA VAL A 109 16.65 0.36 3.48
C VAL A 109 16.29 0.25 4.97
N GLY A 110 15.00 0.24 5.30
CA GLY A 110 14.47 0.09 6.65
C GLY A 110 14.49 -1.35 7.14
N GLU A 111 14.09 -1.53 8.39
CA GLU A 111 14.02 -2.83 9.07
C GLU A 111 12.66 -3.01 9.71
N GLY A 112 12.12 -4.24 9.65
CA GLY A 112 10.90 -4.62 10.35
C GLY A 112 9.63 -3.90 9.87
N GLN A 113 9.64 -3.33 8.66
CA GLN A 113 8.51 -2.57 8.14
C GLN A 113 7.53 -3.44 7.34
N LEU A 114 8.03 -4.47 6.67
CA LEU A 114 7.19 -5.32 5.83
C LEU A 114 6.14 -6.04 6.68
N ASP A 115 4.89 -6.01 6.23
CA ASP A 115 3.78 -6.67 6.91
C ASP A 115 4.09 -8.16 7.14
N ILE A 116 3.74 -8.68 8.31
CA ILE A 116 4.06 -10.06 8.71
C ILE A 116 3.45 -11.09 7.75
N SER A 117 2.29 -10.81 7.17
CA SER A 117 1.66 -11.70 6.19
C SER A 117 2.50 -11.84 4.93
N LEU A 118 3.21 -10.79 4.52
CA LEU A 118 4.13 -10.82 3.38
C LEU A 118 5.46 -11.47 3.73
N CYS A 119 5.96 -11.26 4.95
CA CYS A 119 7.15 -11.96 5.43
C CYS A 119 6.98 -13.48 5.43
N ASN A 120 5.76 -13.95 5.68
CA ASN A 120 5.41 -15.38 5.71
C ASN A 120 4.95 -15.93 4.35
N ASP A 121 4.83 -15.11 3.32
CA ASP A 121 4.45 -15.55 1.98
C ASP A 121 5.68 -16.10 1.23
N GLU A 122 5.60 -17.35 0.78
CA GLU A 122 6.68 -18.03 0.08
C GLU A 122 7.10 -17.34 -1.24
N ARG A 123 6.22 -16.53 -1.81
CA ARG A 123 6.47 -15.77 -3.04
C ARG A 123 7.27 -14.50 -2.81
N VAL A 124 7.45 -14.09 -1.55
CA VAL A 124 8.14 -12.86 -1.16
C VAL A 124 9.55 -13.15 -0.68
N VAL A 125 10.52 -12.47 -1.27
CA VAL A 125 11.90 -12.40 -0.77
C VAL A 125 12.08 -11.05 -0.11
N ASN A 126 12.16 -11.02 1.23
CA ASN A 126 12.32 -9.80 2.00
C ASN A 126 13.81 -9.42 2.11
N LEU A 127 14.18 -8.31 1.50
CA LEU A 127 15.53 -7.74 1.53
C LEU A 127 15.53 -6.43 2.30
N GLU A 128 15.45 -6.53 3.61
CA GLU A 128 15.52 -5.41 4.54
C GLU A 128 16.96 -4.89 4.72
N LYS A 129 17.12 -3.69 5.29
CA LYS A 129 18.43 -3.04 5.48
C LYS A 129 19.29 -3.06 4.23
N THR A 130 18.68 -2.99 3.08
CA THR A 130 19.33 -3.17 1.80
C THR A 130 19.07 -1.96 0.91
N ASN A 131 20.16 -1.31 0.48
CA ASN A 131 20.07 -0.32 -0.58
C ASN A 131 20.21 -1.04 -1.92
N ILE A 132 19.33 -0.74 -2.85
CA ILE A 132 19.37 -1.35 -4.19
C ILE A 132 20.73 -1.16 -4.89
N LYS A 133 21.44 -0.09 -4.59
CA LYS A 133 22.78 0.20 -5.12
C LYS A 133 23.84 -0.80 -4.63
N ASP A 134 23.62 -1.39 -3.47
CA ASP A 134 24.59 -2.29 -2.83
C ASP A 134 24.35 -3.76 -3.23
N ILE A 135 23.29 -4.03 -3.95
CA ILE A 135 23.01 -5.38 -4.46
C ILE A 135 23.99 -5.69 -5.59
N PRO A 136 24.77 -6.78 -5.49
CA PRO A 136 25.75 -7.13 -6.51
C PRO A 136 25.10 -7.40 -7.87
N TYR A 137 25.81 -7.07 -8.94
CA TYR A 137 25.40 -7.46 -10.28
C TYR A 137 25.26 -9.00 -10.36
N GLY A 138 24.14 -9.45 -10.94
CA GLY A 138 23.84 -10.88 -11.04
C GLY A 138 23.22 -11.52 -9.80
N TYR A 139 22.95 -10.74 -8.74
CA TYR A 139 22.25 -11.25 -7.55
C TYR A 139 20.88 -11.84 -7.89
N PHE A 140 20.11 -11.14 -8.72
CA PHE A 140 18.84 -11.65 -9.23
C PHE A 140 19.11 -12.62 -10.37
N SER A 141 18.97 -13.92 -10.08
CA SER A 141 19.11 -14.97 -11.08
C SER A 141 17.87 -15.16 -11.95
N ASP A 142 16.76 -14.59 -11.52
CA ASP A 142 15.49 -14.65 -12.22
C ASP A 142 15.38 -13.53 -13.28
N ASP A 143 14.56 -13.78 -14.29
CA ASP A 143 14.17 -12.76 -15.26
C ASP A 143 13.13 -11.83 -14.65
N ILE A 144 13.56 -10.66 -14.17
CA ILE A 144 12.67 -9.65 -13.62
C ILE A 144 11.83 -9.03 -14.74
N ALA A 145 10.52 -9.22 -14.68
CA ALA A 145 9.58 -8.74 -15.68
C ALA A 145 8.96 -7.37 -15.35
N PHE A 146 8.93 -7.00 -14.07
CA PHE A 146 8.36 -5.73 -13.61
C PHE A 146 9.14 -5.19 -12.42
N ILE A 147 9.38 -3.89 -12.44
CA ILE A 147 10.05 -3.17 -11.36
C ILE A 147 9.20 -1.98 -10.95
N SER A 148 8.91 -1.84 -9.66
CA SER A 148 8.34 -0.64 -9.07
C SER A 148 9.37 0.09 -8.23
N ILE A 149 9.31 1.42 -8.23
CA ILE A 149 10.20 2.28 -7.45
C ILE A 149 9.33 3.35 -6.78
N ASP A 150 9.21 3.28 -5.46
CA ASP A 150 8.50 4.27 -4.66
C ASP A 150 9.32 4.57 -3.40
N VAL A 151 10.25 5.48 -3.53
CA VAL A 151 11.23 5.82 -2.51
C VAL A 151 11.09 7.27 -2.06
N SER A 152 11.50 7.56 -0.82
CA SER A 152 11.54 8.90 -0.30
C SER A 152 12.78 9.67 -0.77
N PHE A 153 12.66 10.99 -0.85
CA PHE A 153 13.79 11.88 -1.08
C PHE A 153 14.59 12.05 0.21
N ILE A 154 15.80 11.58 0.20
CA ILE A 154 16.79 11.87 1.25
C ILE A 154 18.12 12.19 0.59
#